data_f8cd0a9e26692e541b5680868bfe7984
#
_entry.id   f8cd0a9e26692e541b5680868bfe7984
#
_cell.length_a   1.000
_cell.length_b   1.000
_cell.length_c   1.000
_cell.angle_alpha   90.00
_cell.angle_beta   90.00
_cell.angle_gamma   90.00
#
_symmetry.space_group_name_H-M   'P 1'
#
loop_
_entity.id
_entity.type
_entity.pdbx_description
1 polymer ?
#
loop_
_entity_poly.entity_id
_entity_poly.type
_entity_poly.pdbx_seq_one_letter_code
_entity_poly.pdbx_strand_id
1 'polypeptide(L)'
;NVTDEGAAQRSRFIGYVFQQPERQMFMPTVREEIGFGPYQQGKRGSELDELVDRAMADTDISELADAYPRTLSRGDQQRVAIASSLAMNTEYLVLDEPTSGQDGREKKKLMSLMDQLKAKGITILLVTHDMDVVAKNCTRVIVVANKEIVFDGVPSDLFSEENRPGIWGLTYPPAVLLGRCLPGAPYCKDMDTFCAKFLEIRKERVR
;
A
#
# COMPACT_ATOMS: atom_id res chain seq x y z
N ASN A 1 -4.56 22.56 1.57
CA ASN A 1 -5.22 22.27 2.83
C ASN A 1 -6.68 21.89 2.53
N VAL A 2 -7.11 20.71 2.94
CA VAL A 2 -8.46 20.16 2.67
C VAL A 2 -9.34 20.14 3.93
N THR A 3 -8.92 20.83 4.98
CA THR A 3 -9.56 20.75 6.30
C THR A 3 -11.01 21.20 6.26
N ASP A 4 -11.32 22.19 5.43
CA ASP A 4 -12.67 22.80 5.33
C ASP A 4 -13.54 22.17 4.23
N GLU A 5 -13.01 21.18 3.48
CA GLU A 5 -13.74 20.51 2.41
C GLU A 5 -14.60 19.37 2.94
N GLY A 6 -15.81 19.21 2.39
CA GLY A 6 -16.69 18.08 2.70
C GLY A 6 -16.18 16.74 2.11
N ALA A 7 -16.68 15.62 2.62
CA ALA A 7 -16.27 14.28 2.18
C ALA A 7 -16.44 14.09 0.65
N ALA A 8 -17.53 14.58 0.07
CA ALA A 8 -17.79 14.51 -1.38
C ALA A 8 -16.79 15.32 -2.23
N GLN A 9 -16.19 16.38 -1.69
CA GLN A 9 -15.15 17.13 -2.38
C GLN A 9 -13.83 16.40 -2.30
N ARG A 10 -13.46 15.88 -1.12
CA ARG A 10 -12.24 15.11 -0.91
C ARG A 10 -12.20 13.83 -1.73
N SER A 11 -13.32 13.14 -1.90
CA SER A 11 -13.39 11.89 -2.67
C SER A 11 -13.07 12.06 -4.17
N ARG A 12 -12.99 13.31 -4.67
CA ARG A 12 -12.60 13.58 -6.06
C ARG A 12 -11.09 13.35 -6.32
N PHE A 13 -10.27 13.41 -5.27
CA PHE A 13 -8.82 13.29 -5.41
C PHE A 13 -8.19 12.32 -4.39
N ILE A 14 -8.94 11.92 -3.34
CA ILE A 14 -8.47 10.94 -2.34
C ILE A 14 -9.34 9.70 -2.40
N GLY A 15 -8.75 8.56 -2.75
CA GLY A 15 -9.33 7.23 -2.58
C GLY A 15 -8.97 6.67 -1.20
N TYR A 16 -9.89 6.01 -0.54
CA TYR A 16 -9.65 5.37 0.76
C TYR A 16 -10.09 3.91 0.71
N VAL A 17 -9.18 3.01 1.08
CA VAL A 17 -9.42 1.57 1.17
C VAL A 17 -9.32 1.15 2.63
N PHE A 18 -10.43 0.66 3.17
CA PHE A 18 -10.52 0.22 4.56
C PHE A 18 -9.77 -1.09 4.81
N GLN A 19 -9.38 -1.32 6.05
CA GLN A 19 -8.76 -2.57 6.52
C GLN A 19 -9.59 -3.82 6.20
N GLN A 20 -10.92 -3.70 6.16
CA GLN A 20 -11.87 -4.75 5.80
C GLN A 20 -12.62 -4.31 4.54
N PRO A 21 -12.09 -4.58 3.34
CA PRO A 21 -12.65 -4.08 2.09
C PRO A 21 -14.07 -4.59 1.83
N GLU A 22 -14.45 -5.76 2.35
CA GLU A 22 -15.79 -6.32 2.24
C GLU A 22 -16.88 -5.43 2.89
N ARG A 23 -16.51 -4.58 3.85
CA ARG A 23 -17.46 -3.69 4.52
C ARG A 23 -17.87 -2.49 3.68
N GLN A 24 -17.08 -2.15 2.68
CA GLN A 24 -17.38 -1.03 1.77
C GLN A 24 -18.11 -1.48 0.51
N MET A 25 -18.27 -2.81 0.28
CA MET A 25 -18.88 -3.38 -0.91
C MET A 25 -20.37 -3.62 -0.70
N PHE A 26 -21.19 -3.12 -1.63
CA PHE A 26 -22.64 -3.21 -1.53
C PHE A 26 -23.36 -3.43 -2.88
N MET A 27 -22.64 -3.40 -4.02
CA MET A 27 -23.21 -3.62 -5.34
C MET A 27 -23.29 -5.12 -5.68
N PRO A 28 -24.20 -5.52 -6.60
CA PRO A 28 -24.35 -6.92 -7.03
C PRO A 28 -23.16 -7.49 -7.78
N THR A 29 -22.43 -6.65 -8.55
CA THR A 29 -21.29 -7.08 -9.35
C THR A 29 -20.06 -6.20 -9.11
N VAL A 30 -18.87 -6.74 -9.40
CA VAL A 30 -17.60 -6.00 -9.34
C VAL A 30 -17.64 -4.78 -10.25
N ARG A 31 -18.17 -4.93 -11.47
CA ARG A 31 -18.30 -3.82 -12.43
C ARG A 31 -19.14 -2.68 -11.87
N GLU A 32 -20.29 -3.00 -11.28
CA GLU A 32 -21.17 -2.00 -10.67
C GLU A 32 -20.54 -1.36 -9.43
N GLU A 33 -19.81 -2.12 -8.61
CA GLU A 33 -19.10 -1.63 -7.44
C GLU A 33 -18.04 -0.59 -7.84
N ILE A 34 -17.23 -0.89 -8.85
CA ILE A 34 -16.22 0.02 -9.37
C ILE A 34 -16.85 1.25 -10.03
N GLY A 35 -17.97 1.05 -10.76
CA GLY A 35 -18.67 2.12 -11.48
C GLY A 35 -19.45 3.05 -10.58
N PHE A 36 -19.74 2.68 -9.33
CA PHE A 36 -20.60 3.47 -8.45
C PHE A 36 -20.05 4.88 -8.19
N GLY A 37 -18.76 5.00 -7.84
CA GLY A 37 -18.13 6.30 -7.58
C GLY A 37 -18.18 7.25 -8.78
N PRO A 38 -17.65 6.87 -9.95
CA PRO A 38 -17.75 7.66 -11.17
C PRO A 38 -19.21 8.01 -11.55
N TYR A 39 -20.15 7.07 -11.38
CA TYR A 39 -21.56 7.33 -11.61
C TYR A 39 -22.09 8.45 -10.72
N GLN A 40 -21.72 8.50 -9.44
CA GLN A 40 -22.10 9.59 -8.52
C GLN A 40 -21.43 10.93 -8.91
N GLN A 41 -20.26 10.87 -9.56
CA GLN A 41 -19.62 12.06 -10.14
C GLN A 41 -20.25 12.54 -11.44
N GLY A 42 -21.33 11.89 -11.93
CA GLY A 42 -22.06 12.26 -13.12
C GLY A 42 -21.60 11.58 -14.40
N LYS A 43 -20.64 10.64 -14.34
CA LYS A 43 -20.18 9.88 -15.51
C LYS A 43 -21.26 8.91 -15.99
N ARG A 44 -21.39 8.72 -17.31
CA ARG A 44 -22.43 7.88 -17.93
C ARG A 44 -21.93 7.27 -19.25
N GLY A 45 -22.60 6.17 -19.67
CA GLY A 45 -22.35 5.53 -20.97
C GLY A 45 -20.89 5.16 -21.16
N SER A 46 -20.33 5.36 -22.36
CA SER A 46 -18.96 4.97 -22.71
C SER A 46 -17.89 5.57 -21.80
N GLU A 47 -18.09 6.81 -21.30
CA GLU A 47 -17.13 7.43 -20.36
C GLU A 47 -17.05 6.66 -19.04
N LEU A 48 -18.19 6.20 -18.52
CA LEU A 48 -18.24 5.37 -17.32
C LEU A 48 -17.58 4.00 -17.58
N ASP A 49 -17.94 3.36 -18.69
CA ASP A 49 -17.42 2.04 -19.04
C ASP A 49 -15.89 2.05 -19.21
N GLU A 50 -15.33 3.07 -19.88
CA GLU A 50 -13.88 3.24 -20.04
C GLU A 50 -13.14 3.42 -18.70
N LEU A 51 -13.71 4.16 -17.74
CA LEU A 51 -13.14 4.34 -16.42
C LEU A 51 -13.11 3.03 -15.64
N VAL A 52 -14.22 2.27 -15.70
CA VAL A 52 -14.35 0.98 -15.03
C VAL A 52 -13.39 -0.05 -15.64
N ASP A 53 -13.39 -0.20 -16.96
CA ASP A 53 -12.54 -1.17 -17.66
C ASP A 53 -11.05 -0.90 -17.42
N ARG A 54 -10.64 0.39 -17.44
CA ARG A 54 -9.27 0.79 -17.09
C ARG A 54 -8.92 0.42 -15.66
N ALA A 55 -9.78 0.74 -14.71
CA ALA A 55 -9.51 0.44 -13.30
C ALA A 55 -9.42 -1.06 -13.03
N MET A 56 -10.26 -1.87 -13.68
CA MET A 56 -10.22 -3.32 -13.60
C MET A 56 -8.94 -3.91 -14.22
N ALA A 57 -8.53 -3.39 -15.37
CA ALA A 57 -7.28 -3.79 -16.01
C ALA A 57 -6.05 -3.40 -15.16
N ASP A 58 -6.05 -2.21 -14.58
CA ASP A 58 -4.97 -1.70 -13.72
C ASP A 58 -4.79 -2.51 -12.44
N THR A 59 -5.84 -3.20 -11.98
CA THR A 59 -5.85 -4.03 -10.77
C THR A 59 -5.88 -5.53 -11.03
N ASP A 60 -5.82 -5.95 -12.32
CA ASP A 60 -5.81 -7.37 -12.74
C ASP A 60 -7.02 -8.16 -12.21
N ILE A 61 -8.23 -7.61 -12.42
CA ILE A 61 -9.52 -8.22 -12.02
C ILE A 61 -10.58 -8.18 -13.13
N SER A 62 -10.20 -8.00 -14.39
CA SER A 62 -11.15 -7.87 -15.49
C SER A 62 -12.05 -9.10 -15.66
N GLU A 63 -11.54 -10.29 -15.36
CA GLU A 63 -12.30 -11.54 -15.40
C GLU A 63 -13.35 -11.67 -14.28
N LEU A 64 -13.30 -10.83 -13.27
CA LEU A 64 -14.21 -10.84 -12.13
C LEU A 64 -15.40 -9.87 -12.29
N ALA A 65 -15.56 -9.24 -13.46
CA ALA A 65 -16.53 -8.18 -13.72
C ALA A 65 -17.95 -8.48 -13.22
N ASP A 66 -18.44 -9.69 -13.49
CA ASP A 66 -19.79 -10.14 -13.18
C ASP A 66 -19.90 -10.88 -11.84
N ALA A 67 -18.78 -11.05 -11.14
CA ALA A 67 -18.77 -11.76 -9.86
C ALA A 67 -19.38 -10.89 -8.74
N TYR A 68 -19.98 -11.55 -7.74
CA TYR A 68 -20.46 -10.85 -6.54
C TYR A 68 -19.26 -10.51 -5.62
N PRO A 69 -18.99 -9.22 -5.35
CA PRO A 69 -17.76 -8.79 -4.68
C PRO A 69 -17.50 -9.46 -3.34
N ARG A 70 -18.53 -9.69 -2.54
CA ARG A 70 -18.39 -10.27 -1.19
C ARG A 70 -18.03 -11.76 -1.16
N THR A 71 -18.14 -12.47 -2.28
CA THR A 71 -17.76 -13.90 -2.37
C THR A 71 -16.32 -14.11 -2.84
N LEU A 72 -15.64 -13.03 -3.23
CA LEU A 72 -14.27 -13.07 -3.69
C LEU A 72 -13.28 -13.34 -2.54
N SER A 73 -12.08 -13.76 -2.89
CA SER A 73 -10.98 -13.82 -1.93
C SER A 73 -10.68 -12.44 -1.35
N ARG A 74 -10.11 -12.38 -0.15
CA ARG A 74 -9.74 -11.10 0.49
C ARG A 74 -8.80 -10.25 -0.38
N GLY A 75 -7.86 -10.90 -1.09
CA GLY A 75 -6.95 -10.21 -2.01
C GLY A 75 -7.69 -9.61 -3.20
N ASP A 76 -8.68 -10.32 -3.76
CA ASP A 76 -9.50 -9.80 -4.85
C ASP A 76 -10.43 -8.68 -4.38
N GLN A 77 -11.06 -8.83 -3.21
CA GLN A 77 -11.86 -7.77 -2.60
C GLN A 77 -11.03 -6.49 -2.42
N GLN A 78 -9.79 -6.62 -2.00
CA GLN A 78 -8.91 -5.46 -1.87
C GLN A 78 -8.59 -4.82 -3.22
N ARG A 79 -8.36 -5.64 -4.26
CA ARG A 79 -8.17 -5.13 -5.63
C ARG A 79 -9.41 -4.42 -6.16
N VAL A 80 -10.61 -4.94 -5.88
CA VAL A 80 -11.88 -4.26 -6.20
C VAL A 80 -11.98 -2.90 -5.51
N ALA A 81 -11.66 -2.82 -4.21
CA ALA A 81 -11.70 -1.57 -3.47
C ALA A 81 -10.69 -0.53 -3.99
N ILE A 82 -9.49 -0.98 -4.38
CA ILE A 82 -8.49 -0.13 -5.04
C ILE A 82 -9.02 0.33 -6.41
N ALA A 83 -9.57 -0.58 -7.22
CA ALA A 83 -10.14 -0.25 -8.53
C ALA A 83 -11.27 0.78 -8.42
N SER A 84 -12.15 0.66 -7.42
CA SER A 84 -13.22 1.64 -7.16
C SER A 84 -12.66 3.04 -6.89
N SER A 85 -11.54 3.13 -6.17
CA SER A 85 -10.85 4.40 -5.95
C SER A 85 -10.19 4.93 -7.23
N LEU A 86 -9.54 4.07 -8.01
CA LEU A 86 -8.86 4.45 -9.26
C LEU A 86 -9.84 4.94 -10.33
N ALA A 87 -11.02 4.31 -10.44
CA ALA A 87 -12.06 4.70 -11.39
C ALA A 87 -12.55 6.14 -11.16
N MET A 88 -12.39 6.67 -9.96
CA MET A 88 -12.70 8.07 -9.62
C MET A 88 -11.57 9.06 -10.01
N ASN A 89 -10.50 8.60 -10.67
CA ASN A 89 -9.31 9.39 -11.03
C ASN A 89 -8.65 10.05 -9.82
N THR A 90 -8.52 9.33 -8.71
CA THR A 90 -7.88 9.84 -7.50
C THR A 90 -6.37 10.02 -7.68
N GLU A 91 -5.83 11.11 -7.13
CA GLU A 91 -4.38 11.41 -7.12
C GLU A 91 -3.68 10.77 -5.91
N TYR A 92 -4.44 10.59 -4.82
CA TYR A 92 -3.97 10.03 -3.55
C TYR A 92 -4.77 8.78 -3.22
N LEU A 93 -4.07 7.71 -2.86
CA LEU A 93 -4.67 6.46 -2.41
C LEU A 93 -4.22 6.17 -0.98
N VAL A 94 -5.18 6.17 -0.05
CA VAL A 94 -4.95 5.81 1.36
C VAL A 94 -5.38 4.36 1.56
N LEU A 95 -4.47 3.54 2.07
CA LEU A 95 -4.68 2.13 2.36
C LEU A 95 -4.50 1.89 3.85
N ASP A 96 -5.55 1.42 4.51
CA ASP A 96 -5.53 1.14 5.94
C ASP A 96 -5.29 -0.36 6.18
N GLU A 97 -4.12 -0.69 6.77
CA GLU A 97 -3.68 -2.06 7.07
C GLU A 97 -3.85 -3.05 5.89
N PRO A 98 -3.40 -2.71 4.67
CA PRO A 98 -3.75 -3.46 3.48
C PRO A 98 -3.10 -4.86 3.42
N THR A 99 -2.05 -5.12 4.20
CA THR A 99 -1.36 -6.42 4.26
C THR A 99 -1.85 -7.32 5.39
N SER A 100 -2.76 -6.83 6.24
CA SER A 100 -3.27 -7.57 7.39
C SER A 100 -4.01 -8.85 6.96
N GLY A 101 -3.59 -10.00 7.50
CA GLY A 101 -4.19 -11.30 7.20
C GLY A 101 -3.90 -11.85 5.80
N GLN A 102 -2.98 -11.25 5.05
CA GLN A 102 -2.51 -11.76 3.76
C GLN A 102 -1.27 -12.64 3.93
N ASP A 103 -1.16 -13.67 3.09
CA ASP A 103 0.06 -14.46 2.98
C ASP A 103 1.16 -13.74 2.20
N GLY A 104 2.38 -14.31 2.18
CA GLY A 104 3.52 -13.68 1.52
C GLY A 104 3.36 -13.51 0.01
N ARG A 105 2.53 -14.35 -0.65
CA ARG A 105 2.27 -14.26 -2.10
C ARG A 105 1.32 -13.09 -2.40
N GLU A 106 0.25 -12.98 -1.64
CA GLU A 106 -0.72 -11.89 -1.80
C GLU A 106 -0.09 -10.52 -1.42
N LYS A 107 0.72 -10.47 -0.36
CA LYS A 107 1.52 -9.27 -0.05
C LYS A 107 2.40 -8.84 -1.21
N LYS A 108 3.11 -9.78 -1.86
CA LYS A 108 3.95 -9.45 -3.02
C LYS A 108 3.14 -8.90 -4.19
N LYS A 109 1.98 -9.49 -4.50
CA LYS A 109 1.08 -9.00 -5.56
C LYS A 109 0.60 -7.59 -5.26
N LEU A 110 0.17 -7.34 -4.02
CA LEU A 110 -0.28 -6.02 -3.58
C LEU A 110 0.84 -4.97 -3.70
N MET A 111 2.06 -5.29 -3.24
CA MET A 111 3.19 -4.36 -3.34
C MET A 111 3.57 -4.10 -4.80
N SER A 112 3.53 -5.11 -5.67
CA SER A 112 3.73 -4.92 -7.12
C SER A 112 2.69 -4.00 -7.73
N LEU A 113 1.42 -4.14 -7.37
CA LEU A 113 0.35 -3.22 -7.77
C LEU A 113 0.64 -1.79 -7.31
N MET A 114 1.05 -1.61 -6.04
CA MET A 114 1.41 -0.28 -5.51
C MET A 114 2.56 0.36 -6.32
N ASP A 115 3.57 -0.42 -6.70
CA ASP A 115 4.69 0.09 -7.50
C ASP A 115 4.23 0.51 -8.91
N GLN A 116 3.32 -0.24 -9.54
CA GLN A 116 2.71 0.14 -10.82
C GLN A 116 1.89 1.42 -10.70
N LEU A 117 1.10 1.59 -9.63
CA LEU A 117 0.30 2.79 -9.40
C LEU A 117 1.17 4.02 -9.12
N LYS A 118 2.25 3.86 -8.36
CA LYS A 118 3.26 4.92 -8.17
C LYS A 118 3.88 5.36 -9.49
N ALA A 119 4.22 4.40 -10.38
CA ALA A 119 4.75 4.70 -11.70
C ALA A 119 3.77 5.47 -12.59
N LYS A 120 2.47 5.37 -12.33
CA LYS A 120 1.40 6.17 -12.97
C LYS A 120 1.17 7.53 -12.31
N GLY A 121 1.95 7.89 -11.30
CA GLY A 121 1.89 9.18 -10.62
C GLY A 121 0.95 9.24 -9.43
N ILE A 122 0.37 8.11 -8.98
CA ILE A 122 -0.50 8.08 -7.81
C ILE A 122 0.35 8.11 -6.54
N THR A 123 0.02 9.02 -5.64
CA THR A 123 0.63 9.08 -4.30
C THR A 123 -0.06 8.09 -3.38
N ILE A 124 0.71 7.16 -2.80
CA ILE A 124 0.17 6.14 -1.91
C ILE A 124 0.55 6.43 -0.46
N LEU A 125 -0.43 6.45 0.41
CA LEU A 125 -0.28 6.53 1.86
C LEU A 125 -0.72 5.21 2.49
N LEU A 126 0.21 4.54 3.15
CA LEU A 126 -0.04 3.29 3.87
C LEU A 126 -0.13 3.58 5.37
N VAL A 127 -1.23 3.19 5.99
CA VAL A 127 -1.32 3.06 7.45
C VAL A 127 -1.04 1.59 7.76
N THR A 128 0.04 1.29 8.48
CA THR A 128 0.43 -0.09 8.75
C THR A 128 1.34 -0.23 9.95
N HIS A 129 1.31 -1.41 10.57
CA HIS A 129 2.27 -1.88 11.57
C HIS A 129 3.24 -2.93 11.00
N ASP A 130 3.17 -3.24 9.69
CA ASP A 130 4.08 -4.18 9.00
C ASP A 130 5.41 -3.49 8.68
N MET A 131 6.36 -3.62 9.59
CA MET A 131 7.65 -2.94 9.47
C MET A 131 8.53 -3.48 8.33
N ASP A 132 8.30 -4.72 7.87
CA ASP A 132 8.96 -5.23 6.65
C ASP A 132 8.48 -4.46 5.40
N VAL A 133 7.17 -4.18 5.31
CA VAL A 133 6.61 -3.34 4.25
C VAL A 133 7.16 -1.93 4.33
N VAL A 134 7.21 -1.34 5.53
CA VAL A 134 7.78 0.01 5.75
C VAL A 134 9.23 0.06 5.29
N ALA A 135 10.08 -0.87 5.75
CA ALA A 135 11.49 -0.87 5.42
C ALA A 135 11.77 -1.02 3.92
N LYS A 136 10.98 -1.85 3.24
CA LYS A 136 11.20 -2.24 1.84
C LYS A 136 10.57 -1.28 0.84
N ASN A 137 9.33 -0.82 1.08
CA ASN A 137 8.47 -0.22 0.06
C ASN A 137 8.19 1.27 0.28
N CYS A 138 8.41 1.80 1.49
CA CYS A 138 8.15 3.21 1.78
C CYS A 138 9.35 4.09 1.47
N THR A 139 9.08 5.31 1.00
CA THR A 139 10.09 6.35 0.77
C THR A 139 10.14 7.38 1.90
N ARG A 140 9.03 7.53 2.64
CA ARG A 140 8.89 8.38 3.81
C ARG A 140 8.04 7.67 4.84
N VAL A 141 8.35 7.85 6.10
CA VAL A 141 7.61 7.28 7.24
C VAL A 141 7.28 8.38 8.22
N ILE A 142 6.04 8.41 8.66
CA ILE A 142 5.57 9.26 9.75
C ILE A 142 5.11 8.33 10.87
N VAL A 143 5.71 8.45 12.05
CA VAL A 143 5.28 7.69 13.24
C VAL A 143 4.45 8.60 14.13
N VAL A 144 3.24 8.13 14.44
CA VAL A 144 2.33 8.80 15.38
C VAL A 144 2.26 7.97 16.65
N ALA A 145 2.66 8.56 17.77
CA ALA A 145 2.55 7.97 19.10
C ALA A 145 2.10 9.03 20.10
N ASN A 146 1.32 8.64 21.09
CA ASN A 146 0.81 9.57 22.12
C ASN A 146 0.09 10.82 21.56
N LYS A 147 -0.58 10.69 20.40
CA LYS A 147 -1.28 11.77 19.67
C LYS A 147 -0.35 12.83 19.06
N GLU A 148 0.93 12.55 18.94
CA GLU A 148 1.94 13.44 18.36
C GLU A 148 2.71 12.72 17.26
N ILE A 149 3.26 13.50 16.33
CA ILE A 149 4.23 12.99 15.35
C ILE A 149 5.57 12.91 16.06
N VAL A 150 6.04 11.69 16.30
CA VAL A 150 7.30 11.43 17.02
C VAL A 150 8.48 11.16 16.09
N PHE A 151 8.19 10.89 14.81
CA PHE A 151 9.19 10.71 13.77
C PHE A 151 8.60 11.09 12.41
N ASP A 152 9.40 11.74 11.55
CA ASP A 152 9.10 12.03 10.14
C ASP A 152 10.41 11.99 9.36
N GLY A 153 10.60 10.98 8.50
CA GLY A 153 11.85 10.77 7.78
C GLY A 153 11.83 9.55 6.86
N VAL A 154 13.01 9.09 6.47
CA VAL A 154 13.15 7.88 5.64
C VAL A 154 13.23 6.61 6.50
N PRO A 155 12.88 5.42 5.97
CA PRO A 155 12.93 4.17 6.73
C PRO A 155 14.31 3.85 7.32
N SER A 156 15.41 4.14 6.63
CA SER A 156 16.77 3.92 7.14
C SER A 156 17.03 4.65 8.45
N ASP A 157 16.54 5.87 8.55
CA ASP A 157 16.72 6.69 9.75
C ASP A 157 15.81 6.21 10.89
N LEU A 158 14.54 5.85 10.57
CA LEU A 158 13.64 5.26 11.55
C LEU A 158 14.28 4.04 12.24
N PHE A 159 14.89 3.18 11.45
CA PHE A 159 15.53 1.95 11.94
C PHE A 159 17.00 2.13 12.30
N SER A 160 17.52 3.35 12.46
CA SER A 160 18.85 3.62 12.99
C SER A 160 18.95 3.28 14.49
N GLU A 161 20.16 3.23 15.01
CA GLU A 161 20.37 3.03 16.46
C GLU A 161 19.92 4.22 17.28
N GLU A 162 19.98 5.42 16.71
CA GLU A 162 19.65 6.67 17.38
C GLU A 162 18.15 6.78 17.68
N ASN A 163 17.30 6.38 16.75
CA ASN A 163 15.85 6.59 16.85
C ASN A 163 15.11 5.57 17.73
N ARG A 164 15.68 4.39 17.98
CA ARG A 164 15.14 3.36 18.90
C ARG A 164 13.63 3.13 18.74
N PRO A 165 13.13 2.71 17.56
CA PRO A 165 11.68 2.62 17.27
C PRO A 165 10.91 1.76 18.29
N GLY A 166 11.56 0.90 19.06
CA GLY A 166 10.96 0.11 20.13
C GLY A 166 10.31 0.95 21.25
N ILE A 167 10.75 2.18 21.48
CA ILE A 167 10.11 3.07 22.48
C ILE A 167 8.70 3.51 22.04
N TRP A 168 8.39 3.41 20.74
CA TRP A 168 7.09 3.69 20.15
C TRP A 168 6.29 2.42 19.87
N GLY A 169 6.74 1.25 20.38
CA GLY A 169 6.09 -0.04 20.17
C GLY A 169 6.33 -0.65 18.76
N LEU A 170 7.26 -0.11 17.98
CA LEU A 170 7.60 -0.64 16.67
C LEU A 170 8.70 -1.70 16.77
N THR A 171 8.58 -2.74 15.96
CA THR A 171 9.59 -3.81 15.86
C THR A 171 10.57 -3.53 14.74
N TYR A 172 11.80 -4.02 14.88
CA TYR A 172 12.75 -3.97 13.78
C TYR A 172 12.48 -5.10 12.79
N PRO A 173 12.50 -4.84 11.47
CA PRO A 173 12.52 -5.89 10.46
C PRO A 173 13.70 -6.84 10.65
N PRO A 174 13.52 -8.17 10.48
CA PRO A 174 14.60 -9.15 10.63
C PRO A 174 15.84 -8.83 9.79
N ALA A 175 15.66 -8.40 8.55
CA ALA A 175 16.76 -8.04 7.67
C ALA A 175 17.58 -6.84 8.18
N VAL A 176 16.91 -5.85 8.80
CA VAL A 176 17.56 -4.69 9.43
C VAL A 176 18.41 -5.15 10.63
N LEU A 177 17.87 -6.01 11.49
CA LEU A 177 18.61 -6.56 12.64
C LEU A 177 19.83 -7.37 12.20
N LEU A 178 19.68 -8.22 11.19
CA LEU A 178 20.80 -8.99 10.63
C LEU A 178 21.86 -8.09 9.98
N GLY A 179 21.44 -7.05 9.28
CA GLY A 179 22.33 -6.05 8.69
C GLY A 179 23.23 -5.38 9.73
N ARG A 180 22.69 -5.07 10.92
CA ARG A 180 23.46 -4.50 12.04
C ARG A 180 24.56 -5.44 12.57
N CYS A 181 24.42 -6.73 12.39
CA CYS A 181 25.44 -7.70 12.77
C CYS A 181 26.60 -7.79 11.75
N LEU A 182 26.48 -7.14 10.59
CA LEU A 182 27.53 -7.12 9.58
C LEU A 182 28.53 -6.00 9.83
N PRO A 183 29.80 -6.13 9.40
CA PRO A 183 30.77 -5.05 9.41
C PRO A 183 30.22 -3.80 8.70
N GLY A 184 30.34 -2.62 9.34
CA GLY A 184 29.80 -1.36 8.83
C GLY A 184 28.29 -1.20 9.02
N ALA A 185 27.61 -2.15 9.68
CA ALA A 185 26.18 -2.11 10.02
C ALA A 185 25.26 -1.56 8.89
N PRO A 186 25.31 -2.13 7.66
CA PRO A 186 24.57 -1.61 6.54
C PRO A 186 23.06 -1.73 6.75
N TYR A 187 22.30 -0.72 6.32
CA TYR A 187 20.84 -0.82 6.26
C TYR A 187 20.41 -1.86 5.23
N CYS A 188 19.81 -2.95 5.70
CA CYS A 188 19.26 -4.01 4.87
C CYS A 188 17.74 -3.95 4.90
N LYS A 189 17.13 -3.38 3.87
CA LYS A 189 15.68 -3.19 3.80
C LYS A 189 14.88 -4.50 3.67
N ASP A 190 15.54 -5.58 3.19
CA ASP A 190 14.95 -6.92 3.01
C ASP A 190 16.06 -7.98 3.02
N MET A 191 15.64 -9.26 3.06
CA MET A 191 16.59 -10.39 3.07
C MET A 191 17.45 -10.49 1.83
N ASP A 192 16.95 -10.05 0.66
CA ASP A 192 17.75 -10.06 -0.59
C ASP A 192 18.91 -9.07 -0.47
N THR A 193 18.65 -7.87 0.06
CA THR A 193 19.70 -6.87 0.36
C THR A 193 20.70 -7.37 1.39
N PHE A 194 20.23 -8.04 2.45
CA PHE A 194 21.11 -8.64 3.46
C PHE A 194 22.00 -9.71 2.84
N CYS A 195 21.45 -10.66 2.08
CA CYS A 195 22.23 -11.73 1.44
C CYS A 195 23.27 -11.17 0.48
N ALA A 196 22.93 -10.16 -0.32
CA ALA A 196 23.88 -9.52 -1.22
C ALA A 196 25.06 -8.90 -0.45
N LYS A 197 24.78 -8.13 0.61
CA LYS A 197 25.83 -7.52 1.45
C LYS A 197 26.69 -8.56 2.19
N PHE A 198 26.08 -9.60 2.73
CA PHE A 198 26.81 -10.69 3.37
C PHE A 198 27.79 -11.37 2.42
N LEU A 199 27.36 -11.67 1.18
CA LEU A 199 28.22 -12.30 0.17
C LEU A 199 29.34 -11.37 -0.29
N GLU A 200 29.12 -10.07 -0.39
CA GLU A 200 30.12 -9.06 -0.71
C GLU A 200 31.23 -9.06 0.35
N ILE A 201 30.88 -8.93 1.63
CA ILE A 201 31.82 -8.92 2.76
C ILE A 201 32.60 -10.24 2.85
N ARG A 202 31.94 -11.38 2.59
CA ARG A 202 32.61 -12.69 2.58
C ARG A 202 33.67 -12.79 1.50
N LYS A 203 33.41 -12.26 0.29
CA LYS A 203 34.39 -12.26 -0.82
C LYS A 203 35.62 -11.40 -0.52
N GLU A 204 35.45 -10.28 0.18
CA GLU A 204 36.56 -9.40 0.58
C GLU A 204 37.47 -10.03 1.63
N ARG A 205 36.95 -10.91 2.51
CA ARG A 205 37.72 -11.61 3.54
C ARG A 205 38.49 -12.83 3.03
N VAL A 206 38.19 -13.32 1.82
CA VAL A 206 38.83 -14.49 1.21
C VAL A 206 39.93 -14.06 0.24
N ARG A 207 40.06 -12.77 -0.04
CA ARG A 207 41.17 -12.15 -0.77
C ARG A 207 42.25 -11.64 0.20
#